data_b9c340b6f93dc01babfc793b28d1b09a
#
_entry.id   b9c340b6f93dc01babfc793b28d1b09a
#
_cell.length_a   1.000
_cell.length_b   1.000
_cell.length_c   1.000
_cell.angle_alpha   90.00
_cell.angle_beta   90.00
_cell.angle_gamma   90.00
#
_symmetry.space_group_name_H-M   'P 1'
#
loop_
_entity.id
_entity.type
_entity.pdbx_description
1 polymer ?
#
loop_
_entity_poly.entity_id
_entity_poly.type
_entity_poly.pdbx_seq_one_letter_code
_entity_poly.pdbx_strand_id
1 'polypeptide(L)'
;MKENFWRDLPRPFFILAPMEEVTDVVFRHVVSEAARPDVFFTEFTNSESYCHPDGIKSVRGRLTFTEDEQPIVAHIWGDKPENFRQMSIGMAEMGFKGLDINMGCPVPNVVQNGKGSGLIRRQDVAAELIQAAKAGGLPVSVKTRLGFTEVDEWQSWLKHILEQDIVNLSIHLRTRDEMSKVDAHWELIPEIKKLRDEVAPNTLLTINGDIPDRQTGLELVEKYGVDGVMIGRGIFHNPF
;
A
#
# COMPACT_ATOMS: atom_id res chain seq x y z
N MET A 1 4.63 6.31 21.52
CA MET A 1 4.36 5.97 20.11
C MET A 1 5.70 5.85 19.41
N LYS A 2 5.93 4.79 18.64
CA LYS A 2 7.11 4.70 17.79
C LYS A 2 7.10 5.87 16.81
N GLU A 3 8.27 6.30 16.40
CA GLU A 3 8.49 7.39 15.45
C GLU A 3 7.69 7.14 14.15
N ASN A 4 6.89 8.10 13.72
CA ASN A 4 6.09 7.98 12.49
C ASN A 4 6.82 8.71 11.35
N PHE A 5 7.69 7.99 10.66
CA PHE A 5 8.52 8.53 9.56
C PHE A 5 7.70 9.20 8.43
N TRP A 6 6.44 8.82 8.25
CA TRP A 6 5.57 9.42 7.24
C TRP A 6 5.38 10.92 7.40
N ARG A 7 5.52 11.44 8.64
CA ARG A 7 5.42 12.87 8.92
C ARG A 7 6.63 13.66 8.45
N ASP A 8 7.80 13.00 8.42
CA ASP A 8 9.09 13.61 8.12
C ASP A 8 9.44 13.51 6.62
N LEU A 9 8.65 12.79 5.83
CA LEU A 9 8.85 12.68 4.39
C LEU A 9 8.69 14.04 3.70
N PRO A 10 9.49 14.32 2.64
CA PRO A 10 9.27 15.50 1.79
C PRO A 10 7.87 15.45 1.15
N ARG A 11 7.39 16.59 0.67
CA ARG A 11 6.15 16.66 -0.12
C ARG A 11 6.47 17.25 -1.49
N PRO A 12 6.13 16.56 -2.60
CA PRO A 12 5.60 15.19 -2.63
C PRO A 12 6.68 14.15 -2.34
N PHE A 13 6.27 12.99 -1.82
CA PHE A 13 7.13 11.80 -1.74
C PHE A 13 6.80 10.79 -2.84
N PHE A 14 7.79 9.96 -3.18
CA PHE A 14 7.66 8.90 -4.19
C PHE A 14 7.85 7.53 -3.56
N ILE A 15 6.97 6.59 -3.92
CA ILE A 15 6.99 5.21 -3.45
C ILE A 15 7.21 4.27 -4.64
N LEU A 16 8.13 3.32 -4.50
CA LEU A 16 8.16 2.15 -5.38
C LEU A 16 7.00 1.22 -5.00
N ALA A 17 6.08 1.00 -5.93
CA ALA A 17 4.92 0.14 -5.69
C ALA A 17 5.35 -1.30 -5.39
N PRO A 18 4.73 -1.97 -4.41
CA PRO A 18 4.94 -3.40 -4.21
C PRO A 18 4.44 -4.19 -5.42
N MET A 19 5.32 -5.02 -5.98
CA MET A 19 5.02 -5.90 -7.12
C MET A 19 5.53 -7.31 -6.81
N GLU A 20 4.60 -8.28 -6.80
CA GLU A 20 4.91 -9.69 -6.51
C GLU A 20 5.89 -10.26 -7.54
N GLU A 21 6.88 -11.00 -7.08
CA GLU A 21 7.97 -11.59 -7.88
C GLU A 21 8.82 -10.57 -8.65
N VAL A 22 8.78 -9.30 -8.24
CA VAL A 22 9.53 -8.20 -8.87
C VAL A 22 10.30 -7.39 -7.84
N THR A 23 9.61 -6.83 -6.86
CA THR A 23 10.23 -5.91 -5.89
C THR A 23 10.88 -6.63 -4.72
N ASP A 24 11.69 -7.66 -5.02
CA ASP A 24 12.56 -8.31 -4.05
C ASP A 24 13.72 -7.38 -3.63
N VAL A 25 14.52 -7.82 -2.68
CA VAL A 25 15.66 -7.05 -2.16
C VAL A 25 16.66 -6.68 -3.26
N VAL A 26 16.87 -7.54 -4.26
CA VAL A 26 17.82 -7.28 -5.35
C VAL A 26 17.29 -6.18 -6.27
N PHE A 27 16.02 -6.27 -6.67
CA PHE A 27 15.40 -5.27 -7.52
C PHE A 27 15.33 -3.90 -6.81
N ARG A 28 14.96 -3.87 -5.53
CA ARG A 28 14.92 -2.63 -4.75
C ARG A 28 16.29 -1.99 -4.61
N HIS A 29 17.35 -2.80 -4.46
CA HIS A 29 18.72 -2.32 -4.46
C HIS A 29 19.10 -1.67 -5.79
N VAL A 30 18.81 -2.32 -6.92
CA VAL A 30 19.05 -1.75 -8.27
C VAL A 30 18.31 -0.42 -8.46
N VAL A 31 17.05 -0.35 -8.01
CA VAL A 31 16.27 0.90 -8.07
C VAL A 31 16.89 1.97 -7.17
N SER A 32 17.37 1.60 -5.98
CA SER A 32 18.03 2.54 -5.06
C SER A 32 19.28 3.18 -5.68
N GLU A 33 20.07 2.40 -6.41
CA GLU A 33 21.26 2.90 -7.12
C GLU A 33 20.92 3.77 -8.33
N ALA A 34 19.83 3.47 -9.03
CA ALA A 34 19.40 4.20 -10.23
C ALA A 34 18.68 5.51 -9.87
N ALA A 35 17.61 5.43 -9.09
CA ALA A 35 16.81 6.57 -8.65
C ALA A 35 16.03 6.19 -7.37
N ARG A 36 16.62 6.42 -6.23
CA ARG A 36 16.06 6.03 -4.94
C ARG A 36 14.70 6.70 -4.70
N PRO A 37 13.63 5.91 -4.41
CA PRO A 37 12.37 6.45 -3.92
C PRO A 37 12.49 6.90 -2.45
N ASP A 38 11.52 7.69 -2.00
CA ASP A 38 11.47 8.13 -0.60
C ASP A 38 11.03 6.99 0.34
N VAL A 39 10.27 6.02 -0.15
CA VAL A 39 9.79 4.86 0.62
C VAL A 39 9.83 3.60 -0.24
N PHE A 40 10.38 2.53 0.33
CA PHE A 40 10.31 1.20 -0.23
C PHE A 40 9.20 0.36 0.42
N PHE A 41 8.57 -0.51 -0.37
CA PHE A 41 7.66 -1.54 0.09
C PHE A 41 8.24 -2.92 -0.25
N THR A 42 8.03 -3.90 0.62
CA THR A 42 8.37 -5.30 0.32
C THR A 42 7.39 -5.86 -0.71
N GLU A 43 7.72 -7.04 -1.27
CA GLU A 43 6.74 -7.87 -1.97
C GLU A 43 5.58 -8.28 -1.06
N PHE A 44 4.55 -8.90 -1.63
CA PHE A 44 3.35 -9.32 -0.92
C PHE A 44 3.61 -10.48 0.03
N THR A 45 3.58 -10.23 1.33
CA THR A 45 3.83 -11.26 2.33
C THR A 45 2.52 -11.75 2.96
N ASN A 46 2.26 -13.06 2.82
CA ASN A 46 1.07 -13.70 3.36
C ASN A 46 1.15 -13.86 4.88
N SER A 47 0.17 -13.32 5.61
CA SER A 47 0.15 -13.36 7.08
C SER A 47 -0.09 -14.77 7.64
N GLU A 48 -0.85 -15.61 6.93
CA GLU A 48 -1.07 -17.01 7.37
C GLU A 48 0.21 -17.82 7.22
N SER A 49 0.92 -17.67 6.10
CA SER A 49 2.23 -18.32 5.90
C SER A 49 3.26 -17.83 6.91
N TYR A 50 3.27 -16.55 7.24
CA TYR A 50 4.17 -16.00 8.25
C TYR A 50 3.93 -16.62 9.63
N CYS A 51 2.67 -16.80 10.03
CA CYS A 51 2.29 -17.35 11.34
C CYS A 51 2.35 -18.88 11.40
N HIS A 52 2.48 -19.57 10.27
CA HIS A 52 2.55 -21.03 10.24
C HIS A 52 4.01 -21.50 10.36
N PRO A 53 4.32 -22.47 11.25
CA PRO A 53 5.71 -22.93 11.48
C PRO A 53 6.46 -23.36 10.21
N ASP A 54 5.76 -24.04 9.30
CA ASP A 54 6.34 -24.45 8.01
C ASP A 54 6.24 -23.37 6.94
N GLY A 55 5.26 -22.48 7.05
CA GLY A 55 5.00 -21.41 6.08
C GLY A 55 6.00 -20.27 6.14
N ILE A 56 6.56 -19.97 7.31
CA ILE A 56 7.51 -18.86 7.51
C ILE A 56 8.70 -18.95 6.55
N LYS A 57 9.17 -20.14 6.21
CA LYS A 57 10.29 -20.37 5.29
C LYS A 57 9.96 -19.85 3.87
N SER A 58 8.71 -19.96 3.44
CA SER A 58 8.27 -19.54 2.10
C SER A 58 8.18 -18.01 1.94
N VAL A 59 8.01 -17.28 3.04
CA VAL A 59 7.85 -15.81 3.02
C VAL A 59 9.09 -15.04 3.51
N ARG A 60 10.06 -15.74 4.10
CA ARG A 60 11.25 -15.10 4.69
C ARG A 60 12.02 -14.24 3.69
N GLY A 61 12.16 -14.70 2.46
CA GLY A 61 12.86 -13.95 1.40
C GLY A 61 12.19 -12.61 1.10
N ARG A 62 10.86 -12.56 1.11
CA ARG A 62 10.08 -11.34 0.88
C ARG A 62 10.28 -10.28 1.98
N LEU A 63 10.66 -10.70 3.17
CA LEU A 63 10.91 -9.83 4.32
C LEU A 63 12.39 -9.44 4.48
N THR A 64 13.26 -9.88 3.57
CA THR A 64 14.67 -9.49 3.58
C THR A 64 14.80 -8.07 3.04
N PHE A 65 15.60 -7.25 3.74
CA PHE A 65 15.95 -5.89 3.31
C PHE A 65 17.34 -5.52 3.84
N THR A 66 17.91 -4.46 3.29
CA THR A 66 19.18 -3.86 3.69
C THR A 66 18.96 -2.47 4.29
N GLU A 67 19.94 -1.96 5.05
CA GLU A 67 19.79 -0.69 5.77
C GLU A 67 19.62 0.51 4.84
N ASP A 68 20.18 0.46 3.64
CA ASP A 68 20.05 1.48 2.61
C ASP A 68 18.63 1.58 2.01
N GLU A 69 17.76 0.61 2.27
CA GLU A 69 16.35 0.66 1.85
C GLU A 69 15.43 1.39 2.87
N GLN A 70 15.96 1.83 3.99
CA GLN A 70 15.15 2.55 4.99
C GLN A 70 14.74 3.96 4.51
N PRO A 71 13.48 4.39 4.74
CA PRO A 71 12.41 3.63 5.43
C PRO A 71 11.77 2.58 4.53
N ILE A 72 11.69 1.35 5.01
CA ILE A 72 11.00 0.25 4.32
C ILE A 72 9.73 -0.15 5.08
N VAL A 73 8.66 -0.41 4.32
CA VAL A 73 7.34 -0.79 4.79
C VAL A 73 7.06 -2.26 4.42
N ALA A 74 6.67 -3.08 5.40
CA ALA A 74 6.25 -4.45 5.14
C ALA A 74 4.86 -4.45 4.51
N HIS A 75 4.72 -4.95 3.27
CA HIS A 75 3.44 -5.05 2.56
C HIS A 75 2.84 -6.44 2.76
N ILE A 76 1.77 -6.51 3.55
CA ILE A 76 1.18 -7.77 4.02
C ILE A 76 -0.24 -7.99 3.49
N TRP A 77 -0.65 -9.25 3.39
CA TRP A 77 -2.00 -9.62 2.99
C TRP A 77 -2.51 -10.86 3.74
N GLY A 78 -3.83 -10.97 3.84
CA GLY A 78 -4.52 -12.04 4.54
C GLY A 78 -5.93 -11.61 4.89
N ASP A 79 -6.62 -12.39 5.75
CA ASP A 79 -7.96 -12.08 6.22
C ASP A 79 -8.21 -12.47 7.69
N LYS A 80 -7.16 -12.82 8.45
CA LYS A 80 -7.27 -13.21 9.85
C LYS A 80 -6.63 -12.16 10.77
N PRO A 81 -7.41 -11.45 11.60
CA PRO A 81 -6.90 -10.41 12.50
C PRO A 81 -5.80 -10.91 13.46
N GLU A 82 -5.90 -12.12 13.95
CA GLU A 82 -4.88 -12.70 14.84
C GLU A 82 -3.51 -12.85 14.18
N ASN A 83 -3.47 -13.21 12.88
CA ASN A 83 -2.24 -13.30 12.12
C ASN A 83 -1.64 -11.91 11.85
N PHE A 84 -2.49 -10.90 11.59
CA PHE A 84 -2.05 -9.52 11.44
C PHE A 84 -1.44 -8.98 12.73
N ARG A 85 -2.05 -9.29 13.88
CA ARG A 85 -1.51 -8.93 15.19
C ARG A 85 -0.12 -9.52 15.41
N GLN A 86 0.02 -10.84 15.23
CA GLN A 86 1.30 -11.53 15.41
C GLN A 86 2.35 -11.01 14.43
N MET A 87 1.99 -10.88 13.15
CA MET A 87 2.91 -10.42 12.11
C MET A 87 3.36 -8.98 12.35
N SER A 88 2.46 -8.07 12.77
CA SER A 88 2.82 -6.68 13.02
C SER A 88 3.86 -6.52 14.14
N ILE A 89 3.79 -7.35 15.18
CA ILE A 89 4.79 -7.39 16.25
C ILE A 89 6.14 -7.85 15.68
N GLY A 90 6.14 -8.96 14.93
CA GLY A 90 7.37 -9.46 14.31
C GLY A 90 8.00 -8.48 13.31
N MET A 91 7.19 -7.74 12.53
CA MET A 91 7.73 -6.71 11.62
C MET A 91 8.41 -5.57 12.41
N ALA A 92 7.84 -5.17 13.54
CA ALA A 92 8.45 -4.18 14.40
C ALA A 92 9.79 -4.65 15.00
N GLU A 93 9.87 -5.93 15.38
CA GLU A 93 11.11 -6.55 15.88
C GLU A 93 12.17 -6.70 14.80
N MET A 94 11.77 -6.96 13.54
CA MET A 94 12.68 -7.03 12.40
C MET A 94 13.22 -5.66 11.94
N GLY A 95 12.70 -4.54 12.47
CA GLY A 95 13.18 -3.20 12.16
C GLY A 95 12.47 -2.48 11.01
N PHE A 96 11.34 -3.02 10.52
CA PHE A 96 10.48 -2.28 9.58
C PHE A 96 10.00 -0.96 10.18
N LYS A 97 9.86 0.08 9.35
CA LYS A 97 9.40 1.41 9.79
C LYS A 97 7.90 1.62 9.65
N GLY A 98 7.22 0.74 8.92
CA GLY A 98 5.78 0.77 8.73
C GLY A 98 5.23 -0.58 8.31
N LEU A 99 3.91 -0.68 8.35
CA LEU A 99 3.15 -1.83 7.87
C LEU A 99 2.09 -1.34 6.88
N ASP A 100 2.00 -1.97 5.72
CA ASP A 100 0.99 -1.67 4.71
C ASP A 100 0.11 -2.88 4.45
N ILE A 101 -1.20 -2.66 4.38
CA ILE A 101 -2.18 -3.73 4.17
C ILE A 101 -2.62 -3.74 2.71
N ASN A 102 -2.42 -4.87 2.04
CA ASN A 102 -2.90 -5.09 0.68
C ASN A 102 -4.41 -5.34 0.66
N MET A 103 -5.15 -4.34 0.23
CA MET A 103 -6.60 -4.40 -0.04
C MET A 103 -6.91 -4.13 -1.53
N GLY A 104 -5.91 -4.32 -2.41
CA GLY A 104 -6.01 -3.96 -3.83
C GLY A 104 -5.65 -5.07 -4.82
N CYS A 105 -5.06 -6.19 -4.38
CA CYS A 105 -4.68 -7.29 -5.28
C CYS A 105 -5.92 -7.88 -5.98
N PRO A 106 -5.99 -7.86 -7.34
CA PRO A 106 -7.17 -8.31 -8.08
C PRO A 106 -7.13 -9.79 -8.48
N VAL A 107 -6.07 -10.52 -8.12
CA VAL A 107 -5.84 -11.91 -8.54
C VAL A 107 -7.01 -12.79 -8.11
N PRO A 108 -7.63 -13.56 -9.04
CA PRO A 108 -8.87 -14.31 -8.77
C PRO A 108 -8.81 -15.21 -7.55
N ASN A 109 -7.74 -15.97 -7.38
CA ASN A 109 -7.58 -16.88 -6.24
C ASN A 109 -7.50 -16.12 -4.89
N VAL A 110 -6.87 -14.94 -4.85
CA VAL A 110 -6.82 -14.09 -3.67
C VAL A 110 -8.20 -13.55 -3.33
N VAL A 111 -8.90 -13.04 -4.35
CA VAL A 111 -10.21 -12.40 -4.24
C VAL A 111 -11.31 -13.39 -3.84
N GLN A 112 -11.34 -14.59 -4.44
CA GLN A 112 -12.31 -15.64 -4.12
C GLN A 112 -12.23 -16.08 -2.65
N ASN A 113 -11.05 -15.98 -2.05
CA ASN A 113 -10.83 -16.22 -0.62
C ASN A 113 -11.09 -14.99 0.27
N GLY A 114 -11.70 -13.93 -0.26
CA GLY A 114 -12.06 -12.72 0.48
C GLY A 114 -10.88 -11.85 0.91
N LYS A 115 -9.71 -11.99 0.26
CA LYS A 115 -8.45 -11.31 0.54
C LYS A 115 -8.12 -10.28 -0.56
N GLY A 116 -7.12 -9.44 -0.33
CA GLY A 116 -6.76 -8.39 -1.28
C GLY A 116 -7.96 -7.48 -1.59
N SER A 117 -8.29 -7.26 -2.88
CA SER A 117 -9.48 -6.46 -3.25
C SER A 117 -10.82 -7.11 -2.88
N GLY A 118 -10.85 -8.38 -2.48
CA GLY A 118 -12.03 -9.03 -1.90
C GLY A 118 -12.49 -8.41 -0.59
N LEU A 119 -11.57 -7.74 0.14
CA LEU A 119 -11.87 -7.00 1.37
C LEU A 119 -12.79 -5.79 1.14
N ILE A 120 -12.88 -5.26 -0.07
CA ILE A 120 -13.81 -4.19 -0.42
C ILE A 120 -15.27 -4.58 -0.12
N ARG A 121 -15.58 -5.87 -0.28
CA ARG A 121 -16.89 -6.46 0.04
C ARG A 121 -17.01 -6.97 1.48
N ARG A 122 -15.97 -6.82 2.29
CA ARG A 122 -15.87 -7.28 3.69
C ARG A 122 -15.33 -6.16 4.56
N GLN A 123 -16.04 -5.03 4.59
CA GLN A 123 -15.56 -3.80 5.22
C GLN A 123 -15.32 -3.97 6.74
N ASP A 124 -16.14 -4.76 7.41
CA ASP A 124 -15.98 -5.14 8.82
C ASP A 124 -14.64 -5.83 9.07
N VAL A 125 -14.32 -6.83 8.24
CA VAL A 125 -13.04 -7.54 8.31
C VAL A 125 -11.87 -6.61 7.99
N ALA A 126 -12.02 -5.72 7.00
CA ALA A 126 -10.98 -4.75 6.66
C ALA A 126 -10.64 -3.85 7.87
N ALA A 127 -11.66 -3.37 8.60
CA ALA A 127 -11.46 -2.59 9.82
C ALA A 127 -10.75 -3.41 10.92
N GLU A 128 -11.19 -4.66 11.17
CA GLU A 128 -10.56 -5.55 12.14
C GLU A 128 -9.07 -5.80 11.83
N LEU A 129 -8.73 -6.00 10.55
CA LEU A 129 -7.33 -6.19 10.11
C LEU A 129 -6.48 -4.95 10.38
N ILE A 130 -7.01 -3.75 10.08
CA ILE A 130 -6.31 -2.49 10.35
C ILE A 130 -6.06 -2.33 11.86
N GLN A 131 -7.05 -2.58 12.70
CA GLN A 131 -6.90 -2.49 14.15
C GLN A 131 -5.90 -3.53 14.69
N ALA A 132 -5.94 -4.75 14.17
CA ALA A 132 -5.00 -5.80 14.55
C ALA A 132 -3.55 -5.46 14.15
N ALA A 133 -3.35 -4.86 12.97
CA ALA A 133 -2.05 -4.46 12.46
C ALA A 133 -1.36 -3.39 13.33
N LYS A 134 -2.11 -2.58 14.07
CA LYS A 134 -1.57 -1.57 15.00
C LYS A 134 -0.88 -2.16 16.23
N ALA A 135 -1.07 -3.44 16.53
CA ALA A 135 -0.55 -4.09 17.74
C ALA A 135 0.99 -4.04 17.86
N GLY A 136 1.72 -4.03 16.75
CA GLY A 136 3.18 -3.89 16.70
C GLY A 136 3.68 -2.46 16.98
N GLY A 137 2.78 -1.48 17.08
CA GLY A 137 3.11 -0.08 17.30
C GLY A 137 3.76 0.61 16.09
N LEU A 138 3.78 -0.03 14.92
CA LEU A 138 4.19 0.58 13.65
C LEU A 138 3.07 1.45 13.07
N PRO A 139 3.41 2.53 12.31
CA PRO A 139 2.42 3.23 11.51
C PRO A 139 1.83 2.29 10.46
N VAL A 140 0.48 2.27 10.37
CA VAL A 140 -0.26 1.39 9.45
C VAL A 140 -0.79 2.20 8.28
N SER A 141 -0.46 1.77 7.06
CA SER A 141 -1.01 2.29 5.80
C SER A 141 -1.84 1.23 5.09
N VAL A 142 -2.63 1.64 4.11
CA VAL A 142 -3.45 0.74 3.29
C VAL A 142 -3.23 1.04 1.81
N LYS A 143 -3.01 -0.01 1.02
CA LYS A 143 -3.02 0.08 -0.44
C LYS A 143 -4.27 -0.61 -0.99
N THR A 144 -5.12 0.15 -1.69
CA THR A 144 -6.40 -0.34 -2.18
C THR A 144 -6.71 0.12 -3.61
N ARG A 145 -7.95 -0.13 -4.05
CA ARG A 145 -8.55 0.31 -5.31
C ARG A 145 -9.80 1.15 -5.04
N LEU A 146 -10.38 1.75 -6.09
CA LEU A 146 -11.60 2.56 -6.01
C LEU A 146 -12.80 1.75 -5.50
N GLY A 147 -12.96 0.56 -6.03
CA GLY A 147 -14.09 -0.31 -5.73
C GLY A 147 -13.82 -1.73 -6.21
N PHE A 148 -14.81 -2.59 -6.05
CA PHE A 148 -14.78 -3.96 -6.56
C PHE A 148 -15.26 -4.04 -8.01
N THR A 149 -16.51 -3.63 -8.28
CA THR A 149 -17.15 -3.68 -9.61
C THR A 149 -17.37 -2.28 -10.17
N GLU A 150 -18.04 -1.42 -9.39
CA GLU A 150 -18.44 -0.10 -9.85
C GLU A 150 -17.48 0.99 -9.33
N VAL A 151 -17.25 2.00 -10.16
CA VAL A 151 -16.32 3.09 -9.82
C VAL A 151 -16.82 3.87 -8.61
N ASP A 152 -18.10 4.16 -8.50
CA ASP A 152 -18.71 4.95 -7.43
C ASP A 152 -18.69 4.27 -6.05
N GLU A 153 -18.36 2.98 -5.97
CA GLU A 153 -18.10 2.30 -4.69
C GLU A 153 -17.00 3.01 -3.86
N TRP A 154 -16.12 3.80 -4.53
CA TRP A 154 -15.01 4.49 -3.84
C TRP A 154 -15.48 5.36 -2.68
N GLN A 155 -16.64 5.99 -2.78
CA GLN A 155 -17.16 6.93 -1.79
C GLN A 155 -17.34 6.27 -0.42
N SER A 156 -18.05 5.15 -0.40
CA SER A 156 -18.29 4.41 0.84
C SER A 156 -17.04 3.64 1.31
N TRP A 157 -16.34 3.02 0.36
CA TRP A 157 -15.17 2.21 0.66
C TRP A 157 -14.00 3.03 1.24
N LEU A 158 -13.59 4.10 0.55
CA LEU A 158 -12.48 4.93 1.02
C LEU A 158 -12.81 5.66 2.31
N LYS A 159 -14.07 6.11 2.48
CA LYS A 159 -14.54 6.69 3.75
C LYS A 159 -14.34 5.70 4.89
N HIS A 160 -14.81 4.45 4.71
CA HIS A 160 -14.67 3.40 5.71
C HIS A 160 -13.21 3.15 6.11
N ILE A 161 -12.29 3.12 5.14
CA ILE A 161 -10.85 2.96 5.41
C ILE A 161 -10.25 4.17 6.12
N LEU A 162 -10.60 5.39 5.71
CA LEU A 162 -10.13 6.63 6.32
C LEU A 162 -10.55 6.77 7.79
N GLU A 163 -11.74 6.27 8.14
CA GLU A 163 -12.24 6.24 9.52
C GLU A 163 -11.43 5.32 10.45
N GLN A 164 -10.51 4.51 9.93
CA GLN A 164 -9.69 3.57 10.71
C GLN A 164 -8.38 4.17 11.26
N ASP A 165 -8.15 5.48 11.15
CA ASP A 165 -6.93 6.14 11.66
C ASP A 165 -5.65 5.48 11.11
N ILE A 166 -5.52 5.44 9.80
CA ILE A 166 -4.33 5.02 9.06
C ILE A 166 -3.43 6.22 8.76
N VAL A 167 -2.13 5.98 8.55
CA VAL A 167 -1.16 7.07 8.29
C VAL A 167 -1.09 7.47 6.83
N ASN A 168 -1.34 6.54 5.91
CA ASN A 168 -1.33 6.80 4.47
C ASN A 168 -2.32 5.88 3.76
N LEU A 169 -3.03 6.42 2.79
CA LEU A 169 -3.92 5.69 1.89
C LEU A 169 -3.36 5.76 0.46
N SER A 170 -2.91 4.62 -0.05
CA SER A 170 -2.45 4.48 -1.44
C SER A 170 -3.56 3.90 -2.30
N ILE A 171 -3.99 4.63 -3.33
CA ILE A 171 -5.14 4.23 -4.16
C ILE A 171 -4.68 3.95 -5.58
N HIS A 172 -4.88 2.71 -6.04
CA HIS A 172 -4.86 2.43 -7.46
C HIS A 172 -6.20 2.87 -8.05
N LEU A 173 -6.16 3.88 -8.91
CA LEU A 173 -7.32 4.60 -9.42
C LEU A 173 -8.10 3.80 -10.48
N ARG A 174 -8.44 2.57 -10.16
CA ARG A 174 -9.30 1.63 -10.89
C ARG A 174 -10.05 0.73 -9.92
N THR A 175 -11.17 0.16 -10.38
CA THR A 175 -11.83 -0.92 -9.63
C THR A 175 -11.07 -2.25 -9.78
N ARG A 176 -11.49 -3.26 -9.03
CA ARG A 176 -10.96 -4.64 -9.16
C ARG A 176 -11.27 -5.20 -10.54
N ASP A 177 -12.49 -5.02 -11.04
CA ASP A 177 -12.94 -5.62 -12.29
C ASP A 177 -12.32 -4.97 -13.53
N GLU A 178 -12.00 -3.68 -13.45
CA GLU A 178 -11.24 -2.97 -14.48
C GLU A 178 -9.79 -3.47 -14.58
N MET A 179 -9.21 -3.92 -13.48
CA MET A 179 -7.81 -4.39 -13.41
C MET A 179 -6.80 -3.35 -13.92
N SER A 180 -6.38 -3.45 -15.19
CA SER A 180 -5.53 -2.50 -15.93
C SER A 180 -5.99 -2.39 -17.39
N LYS A 181 -7.29 -2.59 -17.65
CA LYS A 181 -7.88 -2.63 -19.01
C LYS A 181 -8.43 -1.29 -19.49
N VAL A 182 -8.59 -0.35 -18.58
CA VAL A 182 -9.06 1.01 -18.84
C VAL A 182 -8.02 1.99 -18.31
N ASP A 183 -8.12 3.27 -18.64
CA ASP A 183 -7.26 4.29 -18.07
C ASP A 183 -7.55 4.50 -16.58
N ALA A 184 -6.56 4.92 -15.81
CA ALA A 184 -6.74 5.25 -14.40
C ALA A 184 -7.61 6.50 -14.26
N HIS A 185 -8.59 6.46 -13.36
CA HIS A 185 -9.56 7.54 -13.11
C HIS A 185 -8.94 8.73 -12.36
N TRP A 186 -8.01 9.44 -13.00
CA TRP A 186 -7.36 10.61 -12.39
C TRP A 186 -8.33 11.76 -12.14
N GLU A 187 -9.43 11.82 -12.87
CA GLU A 187 -10.50 12.80 -12.70
C GLU A 187 -11.17 12.76 -11.32
N LEU A 188 -11.10 11.60 -10.63
CA LEU A 188 -11.66 11.42 -9.29
C LEU A 188 -10.76 11.94 -8.16
N ILE A 189 -9.49 12.25 -8.45
CA ILE A 189 -8.53 12.67 -7.41
C ILE A 189 -9.03 13.86 -6.60
N PRO A 190 -9.60 14.92 -7.18
CA PRO A 190 -10.10 16.07 -6.41
C PRO A 190 -11.19 15.70 -5.39
N GLU A 191 -12.13 14.84 -5.78
CA GLU A 191 -13.22 14.39 -4.90
C GLU A 191 -12.73 13.46 -3.80
N ILE A 192 -11.82 12.54 -4.13
CA ILE A 192 -11.17 11.65 -3.17
C ILE A 192 -10.36 12.45 -2.16
N LYS A 193 -9.60 13.46 -2.62
CA LYS A 193 -8.86 14.36 -1.74
C LYS A 193 -9.79 15.11 -0.80
N LYS A 194 -10.90 15.63 -1.31
CA LYS A 194 -11.91 16.29 -0.49
C LYS A 194 -12.46 15.35 0.58
N LEU A 195 -12.81 14.12 0.23
CA LEU A 195 -13.26 13.11 1.19
C LEU A 195 -12.21 12.86 2.28
N ARG A 196 -10.94 12.70 1.91
CA ARG A 196 -9.84 12.52 2.85
C ARG A 196 -9.72 13.72 3.80
N ASP A 197 -9.74 14.92 3.26
CA ASP A 197 -9.61 16.16 4.05
C ASP A 197 -10.77 16.34 5.05
N GLU A 198 -11.97 15.87 4.70
CA GLU A 198 -13.15 15.92 5.58
C GLU A 198 -13.13 14.82 6.66
N VAL A 199 -12.72 13.59 6.30
CA VAL A 199 -12.83 12.42 7.22
C VAL A 199 -11.56 12.22 8.04
N ALA A 200 -10.40 12.36 7.42
CA ALA A 200 -9.09 12.04 8.03
C ALA A 200 -8.00 13.00 7.55
N PRO A 201 -8.03 14.29 7.93
CA PRO A 201 -7.12 15.32 7.39
C PRO A 201 -5.62 15.04 7.68
N ASN A 202 -5.32 14.19 8.64
CA ASN A 202 -3.95 13.79 8.99
C ASN A 202 -3.46 12.54 8.23
N THR A 203 -4.32 11.84 7.51
CA THR A 203 -3.96 10.69 6.67
C THR A 203 -3.38 11.19 5.35
N LEU A 204 -2.21 10.71 4.96
CA LEU A 204 -1.60 11.06 3.68
C LEU A 204 -2.33 10.36 2.53
N LEU A 205 -2.42 11.05 1.40
CA LEU A 205 -3.05 10.53 0.18
C LEU A 205 -1.98 10.28 -0.89
N THR A 206 -1.83 9.04 -1.28
CA THR A 206 -0.92 8.58 -2.34
C THR A 206 -1.71 8.06 -3.53
N ILE A 207 -1.41 8.53 -4.73
CA ILE A 207 -2.04 8.06 -5.97
C ILE A 207 -1.16 7.06 -6.70
N ASN A 208 -1.82 6.11 -7.37
CA ASN A 208 -1.20 5.07 -8.17
C ASN A 208 -2.09 4.72 -9.38
N GLY A 209 -1.50 4.31 -10.48
CA GLY A 209 -2.18 3.92 -11.73
C GLY A 209 -1.75 4.81 -12.89
N ASP A 210 -1.18 4.19 -13.93
CA ASP A 210 -0.71 4.80 -15.18
C ASP A 210 0.26 5.98 -15.02
N ILE A 211 1.02 5.98 -13.96
CA ILE A 211 2.07 6.98 -13.74
C ILE A 211 3.38 6.37 -14.26
N PRO A 212 3.87 6.81 -15.42
CA PRO A 212 5.01 6.18 -16.09
C PRO A 212 6.36 6.56 -15.47
N ASP A 213 6.46 7.76 -14.90
CA ASP A 213 7.70 8.33 -14.42
C ASP A 213 7.49 9.40 -13.34
N ARG A 214 8.61 9.90 -12.82
CA ARG A 214 8.63 10.93 -11.78
C ARG A 214 8.06 12.27 -12.28
N GLN A 215 8.32 12.65 -13.54
CA GLN A 215 7.87 13.92 -14.10
C GLN A 215 6.34 13.99 -14.16
N THR A 216 5.71 12.95 -14.71
CA THR A 216 4.24 12.83 -14.71
C THR A 216 3.68 12.83 -13.28
N GLY A 217 4.37 12.16 -12.34
CA GLY A 217 3.99 12.20 -10.93
C GLY A 217 3.99 13.60 -10.35
N LEU A 218 5.00 14.42 -10.64
CA LEU A 218 5.08 15.82 -10.20
C LEU A 218 3.97 16.68 -10.80
N GLU A 219 3.65 16.51 -12.08
CA GLU A 219 2.56 17.21 -12.76
C GLU A 219 1.19 16.90 -12.13
N LEU A 220 0.97 15.63 -11.76
CA LEU A 220 -0.25 15.23 -11.05
C LEU A 220 -0.32 15.83 -9.65
N VAL A 221 0.79 15.90 -8.93
CA VAL A 221 0.84 16.55 -7.61
C VAL A 221 0.57 18.05 -7.73
N GLU A 222 1.19 18.73 -8.70
CA GLU A 222 0.93 20.15 -8.94
C GLU A 222 -0.55 20.40 -9.25
N LYS A 223 -1.14 19.54 -10.07
CA LYS A 223 -2.54 19.67 -10.50
C LYS A 223 -3.54 19.37 -9.39
N TYR A 224 -3.28 18.38 -8.55
CA TYR A 224 -4.28 17.84 -7.63
C TYR A 224 -3.95 18.03 -6.14
N GLY A 225 -2.71 18.36 -5.80
CA GLY A 225 -2.28 18.61 -4.42
C GLY A 225 -2.33 17.38 -3.53
N VAL A 226 -1.99 16.20 -4.06
CA VAL A 226 -1.83 14.96 -3.28
C VAL A 226 -0.47 14.94 -2.56
N ASP A 227 -0.35 14.12 -1.51
CA ASP A 227 0.87 14.07 -0.68
C ASP A 227 1.97 13.23 -1.31
N GLY A 228 1.60 12.16 -2.01
CA GLY A 228 2.55 11.22 -2.57
C GLY A 228 2.11 10.55 -3.86
N VAL A 229 3.08 9.98 -4.55
CA VAL A 229 2.92 9.25 -5.81
C VAL A 229 3.55 7.86 -5.68
N MET A 230 2.82 6.83 -6.12
CA MET A 230 3.33 5.47 -6.17
C MET A 230 3.47 5.00 -7.60
N ILE A 231 4.71 4.67 -8.01
CA ILE A 231 5.05 4.21 -9.36
C ILE A 231 5.24 2.70 -9.33
N GLY A 232 4.54 1.98 -10.21
CA GLY A 232 4.68 0.54 -10.41
C GLY A 232 5.41 0.22 -11.70
N ARG A 233 4.71 -0.30 -12.70
CA ARG A 233 5.27 -0.73 -13.99
C ARG A 233 6.05 0.34 -14.75
N GLY A 234 5.81 1.61 -14.48
CA GLY A 234 6.58 2.72 -15.05
C GLY A 234 8.09 2.61 -14.80
N ILE A 235 8.50 2.04 -13.66
CA ILE A 235 9.92 1.84 -13.30
C ILE A 235 10.71 1.05 -14.35
N PHE A 236 10.07 0.18 -15.13
CA PHE A 236 10.72 -0.61 -16.18
C PHE A 236 11.04 0.20 -17.43
N HIS A 237 10.39 1.34 -17.61
CA HIS A 237 10.59 2.22 -18.78
C HIS A 237 11.49 3.39 -18.44
N ASN A 238 11.29 3.98 -17.28
CA ASN A 238 12.07 5.12 -16.80
C ASN A 238 12.18 5.06 -15.26
N PRO A 239 13.31 4.60 -14.73
CA PRO A 239 13.53 4.56 -13.28
C PRO A 239 13.83 5.93 -12.65
N PHE A 240 14.05 6.99 -13.48
CA PHE A 240 14.46 8.32 -13.04
C PHE A 240 13.32 9.32 -12.89
#